data_6fd4d1c1c241eacd62cedb8bfe03e181
#
_entry.id   6fd4d1c1c241eacd62cedb8bfe03e181
#
_cell.length_a   1.000
_cell.length_b   1.000
_cell.length_c   1.000
_cell.angle_alpha   90.00
_cell.angle_beta   90.00
_cell.angle_gamma   90.00
#
_symmetry.space_group_name_H-M   'P 1'
#
loop_
_entity.id
_entity.type
_entity.pdbx_description
1 polymer ?
#
loop_
_entity_poly.entity_id
_entity_poly.type
_entity_poly.pdbx_seq_one_letter_code
_entity_poly.pdbx_strand_id
1 'polypeptide(L)'
;MMDICVCGAQVPFMRGGAEQHMDNLVSALEAAGHRAELVRLPTVWDRTRIFDAALAWRMVPVDADLVIATNFPSYFVAHPRKVVWLFHQHRAAYDGAGGPWSDFGLDDDSLEAQRLLTDWDTRVLGEARRLFSTSGVVAARLARFNGLTAEPLYHPPPLFDSLRPGPFGDTVFSATRLEGNKRPELMVQALAHSTSGTRIAIAGRGSRHDALVATAQQLGVSDRLDLLGFVSDDELVRRYAEALAVIYAPLDEDYGYVTLQAFRAGKPVITAADSGGVLEWVEDGVTGFVTDGTPAGIAEAVDRLAADRSLAEKMGEAARERVASLSWAPVVARLTES
;
A
#
# COMPACT_ATOMS: atom_id res chain seq x y z
N MET A 1 17.47 -12.55 -22.34
CA MET A 1 17.75 -11.13 -22.05
C MET A 1 16.84 -10.32 -22.93
N MET A 2 16.07 -9.37 -22.38
CA MET A 2 15.16 -8.48 -23.08
C MET A 2 15.44 -7.04 -22.63
N ASP A 3 15.11 -6.10 -23.49
CA ASP A 3 15.01 -4.67 -23.14
C ASP A 3 13.59 -4.40 -22.66
N ILE A 4 13.44 -4.01 -21.40
CA ILE A 4 12.16 -3.87 -20.73
C ILE A 4 11.97 -2.43 -20.26
N CYS A 5 10.89 -1.80 -20.69
CA CYS A 5 10.50 -0.49 -20.20
C CYS A 5 9.40 -0.62 -19.14
N VAL A 6 9.70 -0.21 -17.90
CA VAL A 6 8.70 -0.06 -16.84
C VAL A 6 8.12 1.34 -16.93
N CYS A 7 6.79 1.45 -17.02
CA CYS A 7 6.09 2.72 -17.15
C CYS A 7 5.29 3.04 -15.88
N GLY A 8 5.45 4.25 -15.35
CA GLY A 8 4.74 4.71 -14.18
C GLY A 8 4.50 6.22 -14.12
N ALA A 9 3.48 6.62 -13.40
CA ALA A 9 3.22 8.02 -13.10
C ALA A 9 3.94 8.43 -11.81
N GLN A 10 4.33 9.69 -11.73
CA GLN A 10 4.96 10.26 -10.55
C GLN A 10 4.43 11.66 -10.26
N VAL A 11 4.09 11.90 -9.01
CA VAL A 11 3.92 13.27 -8.52
C VAL A 11 5.30 13.83 -8.17
N PRO A 12 5.72 14.95 -8.80
CA PRO A 12 7.02 15.55 -8.52
C PRO A 12 7.24 15.78 -7.02
N PHE A 13 8.45 15.52 -6.53
CA PHE A 13 8.88 15.67 -5.14
C PHE A 13 8.19 14.76 -4.11
N MET A 14 7.26 13.89 -4.53
CA MET A 14 6.67 12.87 -3.68
C MET A 14 7.34 11.51 -3.92
N ARG A 15 7.57 10.79 -2.82
CA ARG A 15 8.07 9.43 -2.87
C ARG A 15 7.31 8.57 -1.87
N GLY A 16 6.69 7.51 -2.37
CA GLY A 16 5.84 6.61 -1.58
C GLY A 16 5.92 5.17 -2.07
N GLY A 17 4.92 4.37 -1.72
CA GLY A 17 4.90 2.95 -2.07
C GLY A 17 4.91 2.67 -3.58
N ALA A 18 4.26 3.51 -4.38
CA ALA A 18 4.21 3.33 -5.83
C ALA A 18 5.59 3.54 -6.48
N GLU A 19 6.33 4.58 -6.07
CA GLU A 19 7.67 4.85 -6.57
C GLU A 19 8.65 3.75 -6.15
N GLN A 20 8.57 3.30 -4.89
CA GLN A 20 9.40 2.20 -4.39
C GLN A 20 9.08 0.89 -5.11
N HIS A 21 7.80 0.63 -5.40
CA HIS A 21 7.38 -0.54 -6.17
C HIS A 21 8.06 -0.58 -7.55
N MET A 22 8.01 0.52 -8.29
CA MET A 22 8.62 0.61 -9.62
C MET A 22 10.15 0.48 -9.58
N ASP A 23 10.81 1.12 -8.60
CA ASP A 23 12.27 1.00 -8.41
C ASP A 23 12.67 -0.46 -8.10
N ASN A 24 11.92 -1.13 -7.22
CA ASN A 24 12.18 -2.53 -6.86
C ASN A 24 11.90 -3.48 -8.04
N LEU A 25 10.88 -3.20 -8.84
CA LEU A 25 10.60 -3.99 -10.05
C LEU A 25 11.76 -3.90 -11.05
N VAL A 26 12.28 -2.70 -11.32
CA VAL A 26 13.44 -2.53 -12.21
C VAL A 26 14.64 -3.32 -11.67
N SER A 27 14.95 -3.15 -10.39
CA SER A 27 16.07 -3.89 -9.76
C SER A 27 15.88 -5.41 -9.85
N ALA A 28 14.65 -5.89 -9.70
CA ALA A 28 14.36 -7.34 -9.82
C ALA A 28 14.48 -7.86 -11.25
N LEU A 29 14.09 -7.07 -12.25
CA LEU A 29 14.27 -7.40 -13.67
C LEU A 29 15.75 -7.45 -14.05
N GLU A 30 16.54 -6.48 -13.57
CA GLU A 30 18.00 -6.46 -13.79
C GLU A 30 18.69 -7.65 -13.11
N ALA A 31 18.30 -7.97 -11.86
CA ALA A 31 18.81 -9.15 -11.14
C ALA A 31 18.48 -10.47 -11.86
N ALA A 32 17.39 -10.51 -12.64
CA ALA A 32 17.00 -11.64 -13.47
C ALA A 32 17.72 -11.67 -14.85
N GLY A 33 18.62 -10.73 -15.12
CA GLY A 33 19.44 -10.68 -16.33
C GLY A 33 18.79 -9.98 -17.52
N HIS A 34 17.77 -9.16 -17.30
CA HIS A 34 17.20 -8.26 -18.29
C HIS A 34 17.89 -6.89 -18.25
N ARG A 35 17.74 -6.09 -19.30
CA ARG A 35 17.98 -4.65 -19.24
C ARG A 35 16.65 -3.99 -18.96
N ALA A 36 16.56 -3.20 -17.90
CA ALA A 36 15.31 -2.57 -17.51
C ALA A 36 15.50 -1.06 -17.30
N GLU A 37 14.58 -0.27 -17.83
CA GLU A 37 14.54 1.17 -17.64
C GLU A 37 13.17 1.60 -17.11
N LEU A 38 13.18 2.63 -16.27
CA LEU A 38 11.98 3.21 -15.71
C LEU A 38 11.67 4.55 -16.37
N VAL A 39 10.55 4.61 -17.08
CA VAL A 39 9.99 5.85 -17.62
C VAL A 39 8.89 6.35 -16.71
N ARG A 40 9.03 7.58 -16.19
CA ARG A 40 8.04 8.25 -15.37
C ARG A 40 7.61 9.55 -16.02
N LEU A 41 6.31 9.74 -16.19
CA LEU A 41 5.77 11.04 -16.54
C LEU A 41 5.21 11.74 -15.30
N PRO A 42 5.52 13.04 -15.13
CA PRO A 42 4.90 13.84 -14.08
C PRO A 42 3.38 13.88 -14.26
N THR A 43 2.66 13.64 -13.18
CA THR A 43 1.20 13.62 -13.18
C THR A 43 0.67 14.53 -12.08
N VAL A 44 -0.34 15.32 -12.42
CA VAL A 44 -1.13 16.11 -11.46
C VAL A 44 -2.46 15.41 -11.27
N TRP A 45 -2.77 15.10 -10.01
CA TRP A 45 -4.04 14.48 -9.64
C TRP A 45 -5.11 15.58 -9.51
N ASP A 46 -5.70 15.94 -10.64
CA ASP A 46 -6.74 16.96 -10.76
C ASP A 46 -7.75 16.48 -11.80
N ARG A 47 -9.02 16.38 -11.43
CA ARG A 47 -10.11 15.92 -12.30
C ARG A 47 -10.14 16.66 -13.64
N THR A 48 -9.83 17.96 -13.66
CA THR A 48 -9.87 18.78 -14.87
C THR A 48 -8.74 18.46 -15.85
N ARG A 49 -7.66 17.79 -15.39
CA ARG A 49 -6.46 17.49 -16.18
C ARG A 49 -6.15 16.00 -16.29
N ILE A 50 -7.01 15.16 -15.71
CA ILE A 50 -6.76 13.71 -15.66
C ILE A 50 -6.67 13.08 -17.06
N PHE A 51 -7.43 13.58 -18.02
CA PHE A 51 -7.42 13.11 -19.40
C PHE A 51 -6.16 13.55 -20.16
N ASP A 52 -5.61 14.74 -19.86
CA ASP A 52 -4.33 15.19 -20.44
C ASP A 52 -3.21 14.22 -20.11
N ALA A 53 -3.15 13.74 -18.85
CA ALA A 53 -2.15 12.80 -18.40
C ALA A 53 -2.29 11.43 -19.11
N ALA A 54 -3.52 10.95 -19.32
CA ALA A 54 -3.81 9.73 -20.07
C ALA A 54 -3.38 9.86 -21.55
N LEU A 55 -3.71 10.99 -22.22
CA LEU A 55 -3.31 11.26 -23.59
C LEU A 55 -1.80 11.42 -23.73
N ALA A 56 -1.13 12.07 -22.78
CA ALA A 56 0.33 12.19 -22.78
C ALA A 56 1.00 10.82 -22.85
N TRP A 57 0.57 9.87 -22.02
CA TRP A 57 1.07 8.48 -22.07
C TRP A 57 0.78 7.79 -23.40
N ARG A 58 -0.39 8.04 -24.01
CA ARG A 58 -0.74 7.45 -25.31
C ARG A 58 0.19 7.90 -26.42
N MET A 59 0.82 9.06 -26.29
CA MET A 59 1.72 9.65 -27.27
C MET A 59 3.21 9.33 -27.03
N VAL A 60 3.56 8.68 -25.92
CA VAL A 60 4.95 8.32 -25.61
C VAL A 60 5.39 7.17 -26.52
N PRO A 61 6.37 7.38 -27.42
CA PRO A 61 6.96 6.28 -28.15
C PRO A 61 7.89 5.49 -27.24
N VAL A 62 7.70 4.18 -27.15
CA VAL A 62 8.59 3.28 -26.41
C VAL A 62 9.14 2.24 -27.37
N ASP A 63 10.47 2.21 -27.50
CA ASP A 63 11.21 1.18 -28.23
C ASP A 63 11.84 0.22 -27.23
N ALA A 64 11.18 -0.92 -27.00
CA ALA A 64 11.58 -1.96 -26.06
C ALA A 64 11.04 -3.31 -26.53
N ASP A 65 11.63 -4.41 -26.03
CA ASP A 65 11.08 -5.75 -26.26
C ASP A 65 9.78 -5.99 -25.52
N LEU A 66 9.61 -5.36 -24.34
CA LEU A 66 8.46 -5.50 -23.46
C LEU A 66 8.19 -4.18 -22.73
N VAL A 67 6.93 -3.82 -22.61
CA VAL A 67 6.48 -2.74 -21.72
C VAL A 67 5.71 -3.32 -20.55
N ILE A 68 6.10 -2.93 -19.31
CA ILE A 68 5.36 -3.22 -18.10
C ILE A 68 4.78 -1.91 -17.55
N ALA A 69 3.49 -1.71 -17.69
CA ALA A 69 2.79 -0.53 -17.16
C ALA A 69 2.19 -0.84 -15.78
N THR A 70 2.20 0.14 -14.87
CA THR A 70 1.90 -0.10 -13.45
C THR A 70 0.66 0.62 -12.95
N ASN A 71 0.71 1.91 -12.70
CA ASN A 71 -0.39 2.70 -12.13
C ASN A 71 -1.02 3.61 -13.19
N PHE A 72 -2.23 4.11 -12.89
CA PHE A 72 -2.82 5.19 -13.68
C PHE A 72 -1.87 6.40 -13.74
N PRO A 73 -1.71 7.05 -14.89
CA PRO A 73 -2.20 6.73 -16.23
C PRO A 73 -1.18 5.97 -17.11
N SER A 74 -0.11 5.40 -16.56
CA SER A 74 0.98 4.79 -17.33
C SER A 74 0.54 3.66 -18.27
N TYR A 75 -0.53 2.96 -17.94
CA TYR A 75 -1.04 1.87 -18.78
C TYR A 75 -1.72 2.35 -20.08
N PHE A 76 -1.85 3.66 -20.26
CA PHE A 76 -2.25 4.24 -21.56
C PHE A 76 -1.17 4.14 -22.63
N VAL A 77 0.08 3.88 -22.27
CA VAL A 77 1.16 3.64 -23.25
C VAL A 77 0.75 2.62 -24.30
N ALA A 78 1.04 2.92 -25.57
CA ALA A 78 0.78 2.02 -26.68
C ALA A 78 2.02 1.17 -26.97
N HIS A 79 1.90 -0.16 -26.88
CA HIS A 79 2.98 -1.06 -27.24
C HIS A 79 2.44 -2.45 -27.62
N PRO A 80 2.96 -3.12 -28.67
CA PRO A 80 2.46 -4.42 -29.13
C PRO A 80 2.71 -5.56 -28.12
N ARG A 81 3.69 -5.40 -27.23
CA ARG A 81 3.99 -6.33 -26.13
C ARG A 81 3.83 -5.65 -24.79
N LYS A 82 2.64 -5.09 -24.55
CA LYS A 82 2.28 -4.47 -23.27
C LYS A 82 1.77 -5.53 -22.29
N VAL A 83 2.37 -5.56 -21.10
CA VAL A 83 1.88 -6.23 -19.91
C VAL A 83 1.47 -5.14 -18.93
N VAL A 84 0.34 -5.28 -18.28
CA VAL A 84 -0.05 -4.39 -17.19
C VAL A 84 0.05 -5.15 -15.88
N TRP A 85 0.82 -4.61 -14.95
CA TRP A 85 0.79 -5.02 -13.55
C TRP A 85 0.16 -3.90 -12.75
N LEU A 86 -1.16 -3.94 -12.66
CA LEU A 86 -1.97 -2.87 -12.14
C LEU A 86 -1.76 -2.68 -10.64
N PHE A 87 -1.19 -1.54 -10.27
CA PHE A 87 -1.07 -1.12 -8.89
C PHE A 87 -2.40 -0.52 -8.40
N HIS A 88 -2.96 0.41 -9.16
CA HIS A 88 -4.30 0.95 -8.97
C HIS A 88 -4.75 1.75 -10.21
N GLN A 89 -6.06 1.86 -10.39
CA GLN A 89 -6.70 2.88 -11.21
C GLN A 89 -6.65 4.25 -10.49
N HIS A 90 -7.18 5.28 -11.11
CA HIS A 90 -7.38 6.57 -10.43
C HIS A 90 -8.55 6.46 -9.44
N ARG A 91 -8.28 6.02 -8.21
CA ARG A 91 -9.27 5.64 -7.20
C ARG A 91 -10.31 6.72 -6.89
N ALA A 92 -9.94 8.01 -7.00
CA ALA A 92 -10.88 9.12 -6.81
C ALA A 92 -12.09 9.06 -7.76
N ALA A 93 -11.91 8.47 -8.96
CA ALA A 93 -12.97 8.29 -9.95
C ALA A 93 -13.69 6.93 -9.84
N TYR A 94 -13.26 6.03 -8.97
CA TYR A 94 -13.78 4.68 -8.80
C TYR A 94 -14.46 4.51 -7.44
N ASP A 95 -13.93 3.64 -6.63
CA ASP A 95 -14.44 3.33 -5.27
C ASP A 95 -14.29 4.50 -4.29
N GLY A 96 -13.41 5.46 -4.57
CA GLY A 96 -13.25 6.69 -3.80
C GLY A 96 -14.19 7.83 -4.19
N ALA A 97 -14.94 7.70 -5.29
CA ALA A 97 -15.80 8.77 -5.78
C ALA A 97 -16.88 9.20 -4.77
N GLY A 98 -17.07 10.50 -4.61
CA GLY A 98 -17.98 11.07 -3.61
C GLY A 98 -17.43 11.01 -2.17
N GLY A 99 -16.26 10.42 -1.96
CA GLY A 99 -15.61 10.33 -0.66
C GLY A 99 -14.86 11.62 -0.28
N PRO A 100 -14.43 11.73 0.99
CA PRO A 100 -13.86 12.97 1.54
C PRO A 100 -12.48 13.34 0.94
N TRP A 101 -11.87 12.47 0.17
CA TRP A 101 -10.55 12.68 -0.46
C TRP A 101 -10.62 12.61 -1.98
N SER A 102 -11.84 12.72 -2.55
CA SER A 102 -12.05 12.69 -4.00
C SER A 102 -12.49 14.06 -4.50
N ASP A 103 -11.95 14.47 -5.63
CA ASP A 103 -12.41 15.61 -6.42
C ASP A 103 -13.50 15.21 -7.45
N PHE A 104 -13.89 13.92 -7.48
CA PHE A 104 -15.04 13.43 -8.21
C PHE A 104 -16.25 13.38 -7.27
N GLY A 105 -17.18 14.31 -7.49
CA GLY A 105 -18.45 14.39 -6.76
C GLY A 105 -19.52 13.44 -7.31
N LEU A 106 -20.76 13.71 -6.93
CA LEU A 106 -21.97 13.03 -7.44
C LEU A 106 -22.78 13.93 -8.37
N ASP A 107 -22.22 15.06 -8.81
CA ASP A 107 -22.79 15.95 -9.80
C ASP A 107 -22.65 15.35 -11.22
N ASP A 108 -23.46 15.85 -12.17
CA ASP A 108 -23.54 15.30 -13.53
C ASP A 108 -22.19 15.35 -14.25
N ASP A 109 -21.40 16.41 -14.11
CA ASP A 109 -20.08 16.56 -14.72
C ASP A 109 -19.09 15.53 -14.16
N SER A 110 -19.13 15.30 -12.85
CA SER A 110 -18.31 14.27 -12.18
C SER A 110 -18.67 12.88 -12.64
N LEU A 111 -19.97 12.57 -12.72
CA LEU A 111 -20.47 11.26 -13.15
C LEU A 111 -20.12 11.00 -14.64
N GLU A 112 -20.20 12.01 -15.48
CA GLU A 112 -19.79 11.89 -16.89
C GLU A 112 -18.28 11.65 -17.01
N ALA A 113 -17.47 12.41 -16.28
CA ALA A 113 -16.02 12.23 -16.26
C ALA A 113 -15.61 10.84 -15.74
N GLN A 114 -16.28 10.32 -14.69
CA GLN A 114 -16.09 8.96 -14.18
C GLN A 114 -16.39 7.91 -15.25
N ARG A 115 -17.56 8.02 -15.90
CA ARG A 115 -17.95 7.10 -16.97
C ARG A 115 -16.94 7.11 -18.10
N LEU A 116 -16.55 8.29 -18.57
CA LEU A 116 -15.58 8.43 -19.64
C LEU A 116 -14.22 7.85 -19.28
N LEU A 117 -13.74 8.11 -18.06
CA LEU A 117 -12.46 7.56 -17.59
C LEU A 117 -12.51 6.04 -17.48
N THR A 118 -13.60 5.48 -16.93
CA THR A 118 -13.80 4.03 -16.82
C THR A 118 -13.83 3.37 -18.19
N ASP A 119 -14.51 3.98 -19.18
CA ASP A 119 -14.56 3.49 -20.55
C ASP A 119 -13.17 3.51 -21.22
N TRP A 120 -12.39 4.57 -21.01
CA TRP A 120 -11.02 4.68 -21.51
C TRP A 120 -10.10 3.65 -20.86
N ASP A 121 -10.13 3.54 -19.53
CA ASP A 121 -9.35 2.56 -18.78
C ASP A 121 -9.68 1.14 -19.25
N THR A 122 -10.95 0.80 -19.37
CA THR A 122 -11.40 -0.53 -19.83
C THR A 122 -10.82 -0.86 -21.21
N ARG A 123 -10.86 0.10 -22.14
CA ARG A 123 -10.31 -0.08 -23.48
C ARG A 123 -8.80 -0.31 -23.46
N VAL A 124 -8.04 0.56 -22.78
CA VAL A 124 -6.57 0.50 -22.84
C VAL A 124 -5.99 -0.63 -21.98
N LEU A 125 -6.65 -1.00 -20.87
CA LEU A 125 -6.30 -2.17 -20.09
C LEU A 125 -6.57 -3.46 -20.87
N GLY A 126 -7.66 -3.49 -21.67
CA GLY A 126 -7.97 -4.60 -22.57
C GLY A 126 -6.98 -4.78 -23.73
N GLU A 127 -6.15 -3.78 -24.05
CA GLU A 127 -5.06 -3.91 -25.02
C GLU A 127 -3.85 -4.71 -24.49
N ALA A 128 -3.77 -4.94 -23.18
CA ALA A 128 -2.64 -5.64 -22.59
C ALA A 128 -2.64 -7.12 -23.00
N ARG A 129 -1.47 -7.66 -23.34
CA ARG A 129 -1.30 -9.11 -23.60
C ARG A 129 -1.60 -9.93 -22.36
N ARG A 130 -1.22 -9.40 -21.19
CA ARG A 130 -1.53 -9.96 -19.88
C ARG A 130 -1.81 -8.84 -18.90
N LEU A 131 -2.71 -9.14 -17.98
CA LEU A 131 -3.17 -8.21 -16.97
C LEU A 131 -3.03 -8.86 -15.60
N PHE A 132 -2.15 -8.29 -14.81
CA PHE A 132 -1.93 -8.64 -13.42
C PHE A 132 -2.36 -7.50 -12.52
N SER A 133 -2.62 -7.80 -11.26
CA SER A 133 -2.86 -6.83 -10.18
C SER A 133 -1.88 -7.05 -9.04
N THR A 134 -1.66 -6.05 -8.20
CA THR A 134 -0.80 -6.20 -7.03
C THR A 134 -1.49 -6.98 -5.90
N SER A 135 -2.83 -7.08 -5.93
CA SER A 135 -3.63 -7.77 -4.89
C SER A 135 -4.97 -8.25 -5.43
N GLY A 136 -5.63 -9.11 -4.67
CA GLY A 136 -7.00 -9.56 -4.94
C GLY A 136 -8.00 -8.41 -4.87
N VAL A 137 -7.81 -7.43 -3.98
CA VAL A 137 -8.66 -6.22 -3.88
C VAL A 137 -8.58 -5.39 -5.16
N VAL A 138 -7.39 -5.19 -5.71
CA VAL A 138 -7.22 -4.48 -6.99
C VAL A 138 -7.83 -5.29 -8.15
N ALA A 139 -7.68 -6.62 -8.16
CA ALA A 139 -8.33 -7.48 -9.14
C ALA A 139 -9.86 -7.39 -9.07
N ALA A 140 -10.42 -7.43 -7.86
CA ALA A 140 -11.87 -7.32 -7.64
C ALA A 140 -12.42 -5.96 -8.08
N ARG A 141 -11.69 -4.87 -7.79
CA ARG A 141 -12.04 -3.52 -8.28
C ARG A 141 -12.05 -3.46 -9.80
N LEU A 142 -11.02 -3.99 -10.44
CA LEU A 142 -10.94 -4.07 -11.90
C LEU A 142 -12.11 -4.86 -12.49
N ALA A 143 -12.44 -6.02 -11.93
CA ALA A 143 -13.58 -6.83 -12.38
C ALA A 143 -14.89 -6.07 -12.20
N ARG A 144 -15.09 -5.41 -11.06
CA ARG A 144 -16.33 -4.68 -10.74
C ARG A 144 -16.57 -3.50 -11.69
N PHE A 145 -15.56 -2.69 -11.96
CA PHE A 145 -15.74 -1.43 -12.69
C PHE A 145 -15.45 -1.55 -14.20
N ASN A 146 -14.54 -2.45 -14.57
CA ASN A 146 -14.09 -2.56 -15.96
C ASN A 146 -14.50 -3.90 -16.63
N GLY A 147 -15.04 -4.85 -15.88
CA GLY A 147 -15.38 -6.18 -16.41
C GLY A 147 -14.17 -6.99 -16.86
N LEU A 148 -12.96 -6.62 -16.44
CA LEU A 148 -11.69 -7.27 -16.81
C LEU A 148 -11.18 -8.15 -15.68
N THR A 149 -10.51 -9.24 -16.04
CA THR A 149 -9.88 -10.16 -15.07
C THR A 149 -8.39 -9.93 -15.01
N ALA A 150 -7.85 -9.79 -13.80
CA ALA A 150 -6.42 -9.75 -13.54
C ALA A 150 -6.02 -10.84 -12.54
N GLU A 151 -4.86 -11.44 -12.75
CA GLU A 151 -4.26 -12.38 -11.80
C GLU A 151 -3.52 -11.59 -10.70
N PRO A 152 -3.83 -11.79 -9.40
CA PRO A 152 -3.05 -11.19 -8.33
C PRO A 152 -1.62 -11.72 -8.34
N LEU A 153 -0.65 -10.82 -8.33
CA LEU A 153 0.78 -11.13 -8.35
C LEU A 153 1.44 -10.44 -7.16
N TYR A 154 1.58 -11.16 -6.07
CA TYR A 154 2.12 -10.66 -4.81
C TYR A 154 3.64 -10.55 -4.84
N HIS A 155 4.19 -9.53 -4.21
CA HIS A 155 5.61 -9.22 -4.23
C HIS A 155 6.13 -8.77 -2.87
N PRO A 156 7.45 -8.91 -2.61
CA PRO A 156 8.04 -8.42 -1.38
C PRO A 156 7.94 -6.89 -1.25
N PRO A 157 7.66 -6.35 -0.05
CA PRO A 157 7.74 -4.91 0.21
C PRO A 157 9.21 -4.43 0.24
N PRO A 158 9.44 -3.12 0.20
CA PRO A 158 10.76 -2.56 0.46
C PRO A 158 11.36 -3.08 1.78
N LEU A 159 12.68 -3.21 1.86
CA LEU A 159 13.44 -3.67 3.02
C LEU A 159 13.18 -5.14 3.42
N PHE A 160 12.46 -5.91 2.60
CA PHE A 160 12.07 -7.28 2.95
C PHE A 160 13.26 -8.16 3.38
N ASP A 161 14.39 -8.02 2.68
CA ASP A 161 15.60 -8.78 2.96
C ASP A 161 16.42 -8.24 4.16
N SER A 162 16.11 -7.04 4.62
CA SER A 162 16.75 -6.43 5.79
C SER A 162 15.98 -6.68 7.08
N LEU A 163 14.66 -6.88 6.98
CA LEU A 163 13.80 -7.12 8.14
C LEU A 163 14.07 -8.48 8.78
N ARG A 164 14.19 -8.51 10.10
CA ARG A 164 14.48 -9.70 10.91
C ARG A 164 13.62 -9.68 12.18
N PRO A 165 13.25 -10.86 12.70
CA PRO A 165 12.66 -10.94 14.03
C PRO A 165 13.59 -10.38 15.09
N GLY A 166 13.01 -9.79 16.12
CA GLY A 166 13.70 -9.25 17.28
C GLY A 166 12.82 -9.38 18.53
N PRO A 167 13.29 -8.90 19.68
CA PRO A 167 12.55 -9.01 20.94
C PRO A 167 11.21 -8.25 20.85
N PHE A 168 10.25 -8.71 21.66
CA PHE A 168 8.98 -8.01 21.82
C PHE A 168 9.11 -6.96 22.94
N GLY A 169 9.19 -5.69 22.55
CA GLY A 169 9.24 -4.55 23.47
C GLY A 169 7.88 -4.15 24.02
N ASP A 170 7.79 -2.93 24.60
CA ASP A 170 6.56 -2.38 25.19
C ASP A 170 5.88 -1.34 24.29
N THR A 171 6.36 -1.18 23.06
CA THR A 171 5.86 -0.16 22.14
C THR A 171 5.17 -0.82 20.95
N VAL A 172 3.97 -0.39 20.66
CA VAL A 172 3.29 -0.70 19.39
C VAL A 172 3.76 0.30 18.33
N PHE A 173 4.09 -0.20 17.16
CA PHE A 173 4.68 0.59 16.09
C PHE A 173 3.73 0.77 14.93
N SER A 174 3.89 1.85 14.17
CA SER A 174 3.28 2.04 12.85
C SER A 174 4.22 2.82 11.95
N ALA A 175 4.35 2.40 10.69
CA ALA A 175 5.09 3.12 9.66
C ALA A 175 4.11 3.55 8.57
N THR A 176 3.58 4.77 8.65
CA THR A 176 2.54 5.22 7.74
C THR A 176 2.60 6.72 7.48
N ARG A 177 2.11 7.14 6.32
CA ARG A 177 1.89 8.57 6.09
C ARG A 177 0.79 9.08 7.03
N LEU A 178 0.98 10.27 7.54
CA LEU A 178 -0.02 10.92 8.41
C LEU A 178 -1.10 11.59 7.56
N GLU A 179 -1.87 10.78 6.83
CA GLU A 179 -2.95 11.21 5.92
C GLU A 179 -4.27 10.55 6.30
N GLY A 180 -5.39 11.20 5.94
CA GLY A 180 -6.71 10.79 6.39
C GLY A 180 -7.08 9.35 6.05
N ASN A 181 -6.74 8.85 4.86
CA ASN A 181 -7.00 7.47 4.45
C ASN A 181 -6.15 6.43 5.21
N LYS A 182 -5.09 6.85 5.91
CA LYS A 182 -4.27 6.00 6.78
C LYS A 182 -4.74 5.98 8.23
N ARG A 183 -5.70 6.84 8.57
CA ARG A 183 -6.39 6.92 9.86
C ARG A 183 -5.45 6.94 11.08
N PRO A 184 -4.38 7.76 11.10
CA PRO A 184 -3.48 7.77 12.25
C PRO A 184 -4.16 8.24 13.54
N GLU A 185 -5.28 8.95 13.45
CA GLU A 185 -6.09 9.37 14.59
C GLU A 185 -6.62 8.19 15.40
N LEU A 186 -6.95 7.06 14.76
CA LEU A 186 -7.42 5.86 15.48
C LEU A 186 -6.37 5.35 16.47
N MET A 187 -5.08 5.45 16.13
CA MET A 187 -3.99 5.03 17.02
C MET A 187 -3.90 5.93 18.26
N VAL A 188 -4.01 7.26 18.06
CA VAL A 188 -3.97 8.23 19.17
C VAL A 188 -5.20 8.08 20.07
N GLN A 189 -6.38 7.93 19.48
CA GLN A 189 -7.61 7.72 20.21
C GLN A 189 -7.60 6.38 20.97
N ALA A 190 -7.03 5.33 20.41
CA ALA A 190 -6.88 4.03 21.08
C ALA A 190 -6.06 4.13 22.36
N LEU A 191 -5.04 5.01 22.43
CA LEU A 191 -4.29 5.23 23.68
C LEU A 191 -5.16 5.69 24.84
N ALA A 192 -6.22 6.44 24.58
CA ALA A 192 -7.16 6.89 25.63
C ALA A 192 -8.04 5.75 26.17
N HIS A 193 -8.23 4.69 25.40
CA HIS A 193 -9.02 3.52 25.79
C HIS A 193 -8.15 2.40 26.34
N SER A 194 -6.84 2.39 26.02
CA SER A 194 -5.91 1.33 26.47
C SER A 194 -5.57 1.47 27.95
N THR A 195 -5.61 0.35 28.64
CA THR A 195 -5.30 0.20 30.09
C THR A 195 -3.92 -0.35 30.38
N SER A 196 -3.21 -0.88 29.37
CA SER A 196 -1.92 -1.54 29.52
C SER A 196 -0.73 -0.62 29.78
N GLY A 197 -0.89 0.70 29.62
CA GLY A 197 0.22 1.64 29.67
C GLY A 197 1.16 1.59 28.44
N THR A 198 0.81 0.82 27.43
CA THR A 198 1.57 0.69 26.18
C THR A 198 1.75 2.03 25.48
N ARG A 199 2.93 2.25 24.90
CA ARG A 199 3.24 3.40 24.05
C ARG A 199 2.93 3.08 22.58
N ILE A 200 2.62 4.12 21.80
CA ILE A 200 2.51 4.01 20.34
C ILE A 200 3.57 4.93 19.71
N ALA A 201 4.38 4.36 18.81
CA ALA A 201 5.34 5.12 18.00
C ALA A 201 4.92 5.09 16.52
N ILE A 202 4.82 6.27 15.91
CA ILE A 202 4.40 6.41 14.51
C ILE A 202 5.53 7.05 13.71
N ALA A 203 6.08 6.32 12.75
CA ALA A 203 7.04 6.81 11.77
C ALA A 203 6.31 7.26 10.50
N GLY A 204 6.51 8.50 10.09
CA GLY A 204 5.94 9.09 8.89
C GLY A 204 5.67 10.57 9.01
N ARG A 205 5.33 11.18 7.88
CA ARG A 205 4.95 12.59 7.76
C ARG A 205 3.63 12.70 7.02
N GLY A 206 2.94 13.83 7.17
CA GLY A 206 1.70 14.11 6.46
C GLY A 206 0.92 15.27 7.08
N SER A 207 -0.18 15.59 6.44
CA SER A 207 -1.01 16.75 6.74
C SER A 207 -1.71 16.69 8.12
N ARG A 208 -1.80 15.49 8.71
CA ARG A 208 -2.50 15.25 9.98
C ARG A 208 -1.64 15.43 11.23
N HIS A 209 -0.33 15.72 11.09
CA HIS A 209 0.62 15.78 12.21
C HIS A 209 0.10 16.68 13.37
N ASP A 210 -0.24 17.93 13.09
CA ASP A 210 -0.65 18.89 14.13
C ASP A 210 -1.99 18.50 14.77
N ALA A 211 -2.90 17.92 13.99
CA ALA A 211 -4.15 17.38 14.50
C ALA A 211 -3.92 16.22 15.47
N LEU A 212 -2.95 15.35 15.21
CA LEU A 212 -2.59 14.23 16.10
C LEU A 212 -2.01 14.74 17.41
N VAL A 213 -1.14 15.76 17.37
CA VAL A 213 -0.58 16.40 18.57
C VAL A 213 -1.70 17.00 19.40
N ALA A 214 -2.61 17.77 18.78
CA ALA A 214 -3.75 18.37 19.47
C ALA A 214 -4.67 17.31 20.09
N THR A 215 -4.98 16.24 19.36
CA THR A 215 -5.80 15.13 19.85
C THR A 215 -5.14 14.44 21.05
N ALA A 216 -3.84 14.17 21.00
CA ALA A 216 -3.12 13.56 22.11
C ALA A 216 -3.14 14.42 23.38
N GLN A 217 -3.02 15.74 23.22
CA GLN A 217 -3.12 16.70 24.33
C GLN A 217 -4.53 16.71 24.94
N GLN A 218 -5.57 16.78 24.11
CA GLN A 218 -6.97 16.78 24.55
C GLN A 218 -7.33 15.50 25.30
N LEU A 219 -6.80 14.36 24.87
CA LEU A 219 -7.05 13.06 25.49
C LEU A 219 -6.11 12.76 26.68
N GLY A 220 -5.10 13.61 26.95
CA GLY A 220 -4.14 13.40 28.03
C GLY A 220 -3.22 12.20 27.84
N VAL A 221 -2.89 11.87 26.57
CA VAL A 221 -2.07 10.69 26.21
C VAL A 221 -0.74 11.05 25.54
N SER A 222 -0.34 12.32 25.57
CA SER A 222 0.86 12.82 24.91
C SER A 222 2.15 12.13 25.38
N ASP A 223 2.21 11.68 26.63
CA ASP A 223 3.34 10.95 27.22
C ASP A 223 3.49 9.53 26.68
N ARG A 224 2.46 8.98 26.06
CA ARG A 224 2.44 7.63 25.49
C ARG A 224 2.50 7.62 23.95
N LEU A 225 2.58 8.78 23.30
CA LEU A 225 2.63 8.93 21.84
C LEU A 225 4.00 9.47 21.40
N ASP A 226 4.66 8.75 20.49
CA ASP A 226 5.90 9.18 19.85
C ASP A 226 5.64 9.39 18.36
N LEU A 227 5.60 10.66 17.89
CA LEU A 227 5.54 11.00 16.47
C LEU A 227 7.00 11.19 15.97
N LEU A 228 7.53 10.15 15.29
CA LEU A 228 8.94 10.06 14.95
C LEU A 228 9.32 10.88 13.70
N GLY A 229 8.33 11.32 12.92
CA GLY A 229 8.60 11.93 11.63
C GLY A 229 9.23 10.93 10.64
N PHE A 230 10.10 11.42 9.77
CA PHE A 230 10.86 10.56 8.87
C PHE A 230 11.98 9.86 9.65
N VAL A 231 12.10 8.56 9.47
CA VAL A 231 13.17 7.73 10.03
C VAL A 231 13.99 7.09 8.90
N SER A 232 15.25 6.77 9.17
CA SER A 232 16.10 6.05 8.22
C SER A 232 15.64 4.59 8.09
N ASP A 233 16.08 3.91 7.02
CA ASP A 233 15.80 2.49 6.79
C ASP A 233 16.30 1.60 7.96
N ASP A 234 17.49 1.88 8.49
CA ASP A 234 18.04 1.15 9.64
C ASP A 234 17.18 1.34 10.90
N GLU A 235 16.73 2.56 11.16
CA GLU A 235 15.82 2.85 12.26
C GLU A 235 14.47 2.18 12.06
N LEU A 236 13.96 2.19 10.83
CA LEU A 236 12.70 1.52 10.48
C LEU A 236 12.78 0.01 10.75
N VAL A 237 13.85 -0.65 10.28
CA VAL A 237 14.12 -2.07 10.52
C VAL A 237 14.20 -2.37 12.02
N ARG A 238 14.93 -1.53 12.77
CA ARG A 238 15.05 -1.67 14.22
C ARG A 238 13.69 -1.54 14.93
N ARG A 239 12.88 -0.55 14.56
CA ARG A 239 11.55 -0.33 15.14
C ARG A 239 10.60 -1.49 14.90
N TYR A 240 10.59 -2.04 13.69
CA TYR A 240 9.83 -3.26 13.43
C TYR A 240 10.32 -4.41 14.29
N ALA A 241 11.62 -4.63 14.40
CA ALA A 241 12.18 -5.74 15.15
C ALA A 241 11.88 -5.68 16.67
N GLU A 242 11.84 -4.47 17.25
CA GLU A 242 11.63 -4.24 18.68
C GLU A 242 10.16 -4.03 19.08
N ALA A 243 9.24 -3.94 18.12
CA ALA A 243 7.82 -3.69 18.41
C ALA A 243 7.16 -4.85 19.16
N LEU A 244 6.16 -4.53 20.00
CA LEU A 244 5.20 -5.51 20.53
C LEU A 244 4.28 -6.02 19.41
N ALA A 245 3.77 -5.10 18.64
CA ALA A 245 2.87 -5.33 17.51
C ALA A 245 2.96 -4.12 16.56
N VAL A 246 2.36 -4.25 15.39
CA VAL A 246 2.22 -3.15 14.44
C VAL A 246 0.74 -2.82 14.26
N ILE A 247 0.35 -1.54 14.39
CA ILE A 247 -0.97 -1.09 14.00
C ILE A 247 -0.90 -0.59 12.55
N TYR A 248 -1.72 -1.17 11.71
CA TYR A 248 -1.94 -0.67 10.37
C TYR A 248 -3.38 -0.89 9.96
N ALA A 249 -4.21 0.14 10.15
CA ALA A 249 -5.65 0.11 9.94
C ALA A 249 -6.10 1.20 8.93
N PRO A 250 -5.53 1.22 7.70
CA PRO A 250 -5.92 2.17 6.66
C PRO A 250 -7.36 1.90 6.21
N LEU A 251 -7.97 2.89 5.55
CA LEU A 251 -9.25 2.67 4.88
C LEU A 251 -8.98 2.12 3.46
N ASP A 252 -9.50 0.93 3.18
CA ASP A 252 -9.52 0.31 1.85
C ASP A 252 -8.16 0.35 1.12
N GLU A 253 -7.13 -0.20 1.74
CA GLU A 253 -5.77 -0.26 1.21
C GLU A 253 -5.67 -1.21 0.03
N ASP A 254 -4.85 -0.90 -0.96
CA ASP A 254 -4.68 -1.75 -2.14
C ASP A 254 -3.77 -2.95 -1.88
N TYR A 255 -2.67 -2.78 -1.11
CA TYR A 255 -1.71 -3.87 -0.85
C TYR A 255 -1.24 -3.95 0.60
N GLY A 256 -0.75 -2.84 1.16
CA GLY A 256 -0.39 -2.77 2.58
C GLY A 256 1.03 -3.24 2.91
N TYR A 257 2.05 -2.61 2.37
CA TYR A 257 3.47 -2.91 2.66
C TYR A 257 3.80 -3.01 4.14
N VAL A 258 3.20 -2.14 4.95
CA VAL A 258 3.43 -2.12 6.42
C VAL A 258 3.10 -3.46 7.05
N THR A 259 2.02 -4.12 6.61
CA THR A 259 1.64 -5.46 7.07
C THR A 259 2.70 -6.50 6.74
N LEU A 260 3.17 -6.51 5.49
CA LEU A 260 4.18 -7.46 5.03
C LEU A 260 5.54 -7.23 5.70
N GLN A 261 5.89 -5.97 5.96
CA GLN A 261 7.10 -5.60 6.69
C GLN A 261 7.02 -6.06 8.15
N ALA A 262 5.89 -5.85 8.82
CA ALA A 262 5.64 -6.34 10.16
C ALA A 262 5.73 -7.88 10.22
N PHE A 263 5.09 -8.56 9.29
CA PHE A 263 5.10 -10.02 9.19
C PHE A 263 6.53 -10.55 8.96
N ARG A 264 7.30 -9.92 8.08
CA ARG A 264 8.70 -10.29 7.85
C ARG A 264 9.56 -10.11 9.11
N ALA A 265 9.27 -9.10 9.92
CA ALA A 265 9.90 -8.87 11.22
C ALA A 265 9.33 -9.76 12.35
N GLY A 266 8.40 -10.67 12.03
CA GLY A 266 7.80 -11.59 13.01
C GLY A 266 6.89 -10.87 14.02
N LYS A 267 6.17 -9.82 13.57
CA LYS A 267 5.28 -9.03 14.46
C LYS A 267 3.83 -9.16 14.01
N PRO A 268 2.90 -9.39 14.97
CA PRO A 268 1.48 -9.41 14.68
C PRO A 268 0.99 -8.02 14.25
N VAL A 269 -0.05 -7.99 13.41
CA VAL A 269 -0.64 -6.74 12.94
C VAL A 269 -2.04 -6.57 13.52
N ILE A 270 -2.33 -5.38 14.04
CA ILE A 270 -3.67 -4.94 14.42
C ILE A 270 -4.21 -4.09 13.29
N THR A 271 -5.33 -4.50 12.72
CA THR A 271 -5.98 -3.84 11.59
C THR A 271 -7.49 -3.70 11.81
N ALA A 272 -8.20 -3.13 10.85
CA ALA A 272 -9.64 -2.97 10.88
C ALA A 272 -10.32 -3.76 9.75
N ALA A 273 -11.60 -4.12 9.94
CA ALA A 273 -12.39 -4.93 9.01
C ALA A 273 -12.61 -4.25 7.63
N ASP A 274 -12.33 -2.96 7.52
CA ASP A 274 -12.43 -2.16 6.29
C ASP A 274 -11.07 -1.79 5.69
N SER A 275 -10.00 -2.47 6.08
CA SER A 275 -8.62 -2.15 5.65
C SER A 275 -8.22 -2.72 4.28
N GLY A 276 -9.16 -3.25 3.51
CA GLY A 276 -8.93 -3.68 2.12
C GLY A 276 -7.88 -4.79 2.00
N GLY A 277 -6.87 -4.61 1.15
CA GLY A 277 -5.82 -5.61 0.86
C GLY A 277 -4.97 -6.02 2.06
N VAL A 278 -5.01 -5.30 3.17
CA VAL A 278 -4.40 -5.73 4.44
C VAL A 278 -5.04 -7.04 4.94
N LEU A 279 -6.35 -7.20 4.69
CA LEU A 279 -7.13 -8.38 5.09
C LEU A 279 -6.80 -9.65 4.28
N GLU A 280 -6.08 -9.52 3.17
CA GLU A 280 -5.56 -10.69 2.46
C GLU A 280 -4.42 -11.38 3.23
N TRP A 281 -3.80 -10.64 4.15
CA TRP A 281 -2.65 -11.08 4.95
C TRP A 281 -3.00 -11.35 6.41
N VAL A 282 -3.78 -10.46 7.03
CA VAL A 282 -4.11 -10.57 8.46
C VAL A 282 -5.29 -11.53 8.64
N GLU A 283 -5.02 -12.63 9.32
CA GLU A 283 -6.01 -13.60 9.78
C GLU A 283 -6.25 -13.38 11.28
N ASP A 284 -7.53 -13.07 11.62
CA ASP A 284 -7.91 -12.72 13.00
C ASP A 284 -7.60 -13.86 14.00
N GLY A 285 -6.95 -13.51 15.09
CA GLY A 285 -6.55 -14.46 16.12
C GLY A 285 -5.35 -15.35 15.74
N VAL A 286 -4.83 -15.29 14.50
CA VAL A 286 -3.73 -16.12 14.01
C VAL A 286 -2.47 -15.31 13.70
N THR A 287 -2.56 -14.30 12.84
CA THR A 287 -1.42 -13.45 12.45
C THR A 287 -1.52 -12.04 13.01
N GLY A 288 -2.55 -11.77 13.77
CA GLY A 288 -2.87 -10.49 14.37
C GLY A 288 -4.33 -10.38 14.74
N PHE A 289 -4.86 -9.16 14.82
CA PHE A 289 -6.26 -8.89 15.12
C PHE A 289 -6.91 -8.03 14.02
N VAL A 290 -8.12 -8.46 13.63
CA VAL A 290 -9.01 -7.67 12.77
C VAL A 290 -10.10 -7.05 13.66
N THR A 291 -10.00 -5.75 13.91
CA THR A 291 -10.93 -5.02 14.78
C THR A 291 -12.10 -4.44 13.99
N ASP A 292 -13.10 -3.93 14.71
CA ASP A 292 -14.23 -3.19 14.12
C ASP A 292 -13.86 -1.79 13.58
N GLY A 293 -12.58 -1.39 13.70
CA GLY A 293 -12.10 -0.08 13.30
C GLY A 293 -12.42 1.04 14.28
N THR A 294 -12.90 0.73 15.49
CA THR A 294 -13.07 1.71 16.56
C THR A 294 -11.80 1.87 17.39
N PRO A 295 -11.57 3.04 18.01
CA PRO A 295 -10.47 3.23 18.94
C PRO A 295 -10.47 2.23 20.09
N ALA A 296 -11.64 1.86 20.61
CA ALA A 296 -11.80 0.89 21.68
C ALA A 296 -11.41 -0.52 21.23
N GLY A 297 -11.82 -0.96 20.02
CA GLY A 297 -11.44 -2.26 19.47
C GLY A 297 -9.93 -2.38 19.22
N ILE A 298 -9.30 -1.31 18.72
CA ILE A 298 -7.83 -1.28 18.58
C ILE A 298 -7.14 -1.34 19.96
N ALA A 299 -7.64 -0.59 20.96
CA ALA A 299 -7.11 -0.60 22.31
C ALA A 299 -7.20 -1.98 22.96
N GLU A 300 -8.33 -2.68 22.82
CA GLU A 300 -8.51 -4.04 23.31
C GLU A 300 -7.48 -4.99 22.71
N ALA A 301 -7.25 -4.92 21.39
CA ALA A 301 -6.24 -5.74 20.72
C ALA A 301 -4.83 -5.44 21.23
N VAL A 302 -4.48 -4.17 21.45
CA VAL A 302 -3.20 -3.74 22.05
C VAL A 302 -3.06 -4.31 23.46
N ASP A 303 -4.07 -4.15 24.31
CA ASP A 303 -4.04 -4.59 25.71
C ASP A 303 -3.92 -6.12 25.83
N ARG A 304 -4.57 -6.88 24.96
CA ARG A 304 -4.44 -8.34 24.88
C ARG A 304 -3.01 -8.78 24.58
N LEU A 305 -2.35 -8.15 23.61
CA LEU A 305 -0.96 -8.46 23.25
C LEU A 305 0.03 -7.98 24.33
N ALA A 306 -0.25 -6.88 25.00
CA ALA A 306 0.55 -6.39 26.12
C ALA A 306 0.47 -7.30 27.34
N ALA A 307 -0.71 -7.87 27.61
CA ALA A 307 -0.96 -8.79 28.72
C ALA A 307 -0.39 -10.19 28.47
N ASP A 308 -0.34 -10.63 27.21
CA ASP A 308 0.15 -11.97 26.83
C ASP A 308 1.19 -11.88 25.69
N ARG A 309 2.45 -11.76 26.07
CA ARG A 309 3.57 -11.73 25.10
C ARG A 309 3.74 -13.05 24.35
N SER A 310 3.38 -14.18 24.96
CA SER A 310 3.42 -15.49 24.29
C SER A 310 2.41 -15.54 23.14
N LEU A 311 1.26 -14.88 23.27
CA LEU A 311 0.30 -14.71 22.18
C LEU A 311 0.90 -13.86 21.05
N ALA A 312 1.54 -12.73 21.40
CA ALA A 312 2.20 -11.88 20.40
C ALA A 312 3.31 -12.64 19.63
N GLU A 313 4.10 -13.45 20.33
CA GLU A 313 5.16 -14.28 19.73
C GLU A 313 4.59 -15.33 18.78
N LYS A 314 3.55 -16.07 19.18
CA LYS A 314 2.88 -17.07 18.34
C LYS A 314 2.28 -16.46 17.08
N MET A 315 1.59 -15.33 17.23
CA MET A 315 1.02 -14.61 16.09
C MET A 315 2.12 -14.08 15.17
N GLY A 316 3.22 -13.57 15.72
CA GLY A 316 4.36 -13.09 14.96
C GLY A 316 5.07 -14.19 14.17
N GLU A 317 5.16 -15.41 14.73
CA GLU A 317 5.69 -16.58 14.03
C GLU A 317 4.79 -16.99 12.85
N ALA A 318 3.49 -17.12 13.08
CA ALA A 318 2.51 -17.42 12.04
C ALA A 318 2.50 -16.33 10.93
N ALA A 319 2.61 -15.05 11.31
CA ALA A 319 2.72 -13.93 10.40
C ALA A 319 3.98 -14.05 9.50
N ARG A 320 5.11 -14.40 10.08
CA ARG A 320 6.37 -14.60 9.34
C ARG A 320 6.31 -15.77 8.37
N GLU A 321 5.69 -16.87 8.75
CA GLU A 321 5.47 -18.02 7.88
C GLU A 321 4.62 -17.66 6.67
N ARG A 322 3.56 -16.86 6.86
CA ARG A 322 2.64 -16.44 5.80
C ARG A 322 3.32 -15.68 4.66
N VAL A 323 4.41 -14.99 4.93
CA VAL A 323 5.16 -14.21 3.93
C VAL A 323 6.48 -14.86 3.51
N ALA A 324 6.81 -16.04 4.03
CA ALA A 324 8.10 -16.70 3.82
C ALA A 324 8.40 -17.00 2.34
N SER A 325 7.36 -17.26 1.53
CA SER A 325 7.48 -17.58 0.11
C SER A 325 7.55 -16.35 -0.81
N LEU A 326 7.31 -15.14 -0.29
CA LEU A 326 7.33 -13.94 -1.11
C LEU A 326 8.75 -13.70 -1.65
N SER A 327 8.87 -13.60 -2.97
CA SER A 327 10.12 -13.28 -3.64
C SER A 327 9.86 -12.65 -5.00
N TRP A 328 10.86 -11.94 -5.53
CA TRP A 328 10.76 -11.30 -6.84
C TRP A 328 10.87 -12.28 -8.02
N ALA A 329 11.53 -13.41 -7.84
CA ALA A 329 11.79 -14.34 -8.95
C ALA A 329 10.52 -14.85 -9.66
N PRO A 330 9.49 -15.37 -8.96
CA PRO A 330 8.24 -15.75 -9.61
C PRO A 330 7.49 -14.56 -10.22
N VAL A 331 7.57 -13.36 -9.62
CA VAL A 331 6.95 -12.16 -10.16
C VAL A 331 7.56 -11.80 -11.52
N VAL A 332 8.89 -11.73 -11.58
CA VAL A 332 9.61 -11.45 -12.83
C VAL A 332 9.31 -12.49 -13.88
N ALA A 333 9.34 -13.78 -13.52
CA ALA A 333 9.02 -14.87 -14.44
C ALA A 333 7.63 -14.69 -15.07
N ARG A 334 6.61 -14.40 -14.25
CA ARG A 334 5.23 -14.18 -14.73
C ARG A 334 5.11 -12.93 -15.61
N LEU A 335 5.76 -11.83 -15.26
CA LEU A 335 5.71 -10.59 -16.05
C LEU A 335 6.43 -10.72 -17.41
N THR A 336 7.46 -11.55 -17.50
CA THR A 336 8.32 -11.69 -18.69
C THR A 336 8.03 -12.92 -19.56
N GLU A 337 7.10 -13.78 -19.17
CA GLU A 337 6.64 -14.91 -20.01
C GLU A 337 6.21 -14.41 -21.40
N SER A 338 6.55 -15.16 -22.44
CA SER A 338 6.33 -14.84 -23.87
C SER A 338 4.88 -15.03 -24.30
#